data_602f2689664ac12bce991807e32fe92f
#
_entry.id   602f2689664ac12bce991807e32fe92f
#
_cell.length_a   1.000
_cell.length_b   1.000
_cell.length_c   1.000
_cell.angle_alpha   90.00
_cell.angle_beta   90.00
_cell.angle_gamma   90.00
#
_symmetry.space_group_name_H-M   'P 1'
#
loop_
_entity.id
_entity.type
_entity.pdbx_description
1 polymer ?
#
loop_
_entity_poly.entity_id
_entity_poly.type
_entity_poly.pdbx_seq_one_letter_code
_entity_poly.pdbx_strand_id
1 'polypeptide(L)'
;MKCLRHWAAVLCLMLVFPAAASPAPAASPPPTTGYVAWWLGDAWKSTPLEGFERIIFIEQKIDVSGRISASNGWPDQWQELRDAAREAGVGIDLSLGLVQESDFATLFASPEARRRLLRETARLLRQPDVAGLHIDIEVYRQASTSPEAIAGFRAFVGELAQRARRSKRWQLSAFLPIGGELQLYTPSTLAGMSVVVVQGYDAHWPEGPTAGPVAPLRGPEAVTWAKALAEARALGVDDARLRLAFPLYGYEWPVQGEGMRRKTTGKGRALPLAPMPATMRGSFPSSVVERVARHGAVFHPESASGSYAFEQDGTAWEGWFEDWTSLQIKRQWLKCEGVDGLAFFALGYDAGTLVSNLDRTFPDDSDCLASPRAAPESNGSMH
;
A
#
# COMPACT_ATOMS: atom_id res chain seq x y z
N MET A 1 -26.74 84.78 -43.91
CA MET A 1 -25.65 83.75 -43.95
C MET A 1 -25.59 83.06 -42.61
N LYS A 2 -26.17 81.87 -42.49
CA LYS A 2 -26.19 81.05 -41.23
C LYS A 2 -25.52 79.70 -41.51
N CYS A 3 -24.37 79.47 -40.89
CA CYS A 3 -23.68 78.15 -40.91
C CYS A 3 -24.34 77.17 -39.96
N LEU A 4 -24.88 76.10 -40.49
CA LEU A 4 -25.28 74.89 -39.68
C LEU A 4 -24.07 74.02 -39.43
N ARG A 5 -23.77 73.82 -38.17
CA ARG A 5 -22.79 72.78 -37.69
C ARG A 5 -23.53 71.46 -37.48
N HIS A 6 -23.15 70.43 -38.22
CA HIS A 6 -23.62 69.05 -37.99
C HIS A 6 -22.70 68.41 -37.00
N TRP A 7 -23.24 67.91 -35.90
CA TRP A 7 -22.52 67.00 -34.94
C TRP A 7 -22.85 65.57 -35.32
N ALA A 8 -21.86 64.80 -35.74
CA ALA A 8 -21.97 63.34 -35.90
C ALA A 8 -21.61 62.67 -34.57
N ALA A 9 -22.58 62.03 -33.94
CA ALA A 9 -22.37 61.20 -32.78
C ALA A 9 -21.85 59.84 -33.24
N VAL A 10 -20.57 59.52 -32.86
CA VAL A 10 -19.97 58.18 -33.05
C VAL A 10 -20.40 57.35 -31.89
N LEU A 11 -21.25 56.32 -32.12
CA LEU A 11 -21.66 55.34 -31.14
C LEU A 11 -20.59 54.23 -31.09
N CYS A 12 -19.71 54.25 -30.08
CA CYS A 12 -18.77 53.15 -29.81
C CYS A 12 -19.51 51.97 -29.17
N LEU A 13 -19.77 50.92 -29.97
CA LEU A 13 -20.29 49.64 -29.47
C LEU A 13 -19.14 48.89 -28.80
N MET A 14 -19.09 48.89 -27.49
CA MET A 14 -18.17 48.01 -26.77
C MET A 14 -18.70 46.57 -26.83
N LEU A 15 -18.07 45.73 -27.63
CA LEU A 15 -18.24 44.27 -27.61
C LEU A 15 -17.58 43.72 -26.36
N VAL A 16 -18.38 43.38 -25.34
CA VAL A 16 -17.92 42.62 -24.17
C VAL A 16 -17.80 41.14 -24.59
N PHE A 17 -16.58 40.68 -24.85
CA PHE A 17 -16.32 39.27 -25.02
C PHE A 17 -16.39 38.62 -23.62
N PRO A 18 -17.18 37.53 -23.43
CA PRO A 18 -17.11 36.79 -22.20
C PRO A 18 -15.69 36.22 -22.08
N ALA A 19 -15.00 36.51 -20.95
CA ALA A 19 -13.74 35.89 -20.63
C ALA A 19 -13.97 34.38 -20.56
N ALA A 20 -13.33 33.62 -21.44
CA ALA A 20 -13.29 32.16 -21.34
C ALA A 20 -12.70 31.79 -19.98
N ALA A 21 -13.48 31.12 -19.15
CA ALA A 21 -12.99 30.58 -17.91
C ALA A 21 -11.79 29.67 -18.23
N SER A 22 -10.61 29.95 -17.66
CA SER A 22 -9.47 29.07 -17.76
C SER A 22 -9.88 27.71 -17.22
N PRO A 23 -9.56 26.59 -17.89
CA PRO A 23 -9.83 25.27 -17.35
C PRO A 23 -9.15 25.18 -15.98
N ALA A 24 -9.88 24.66 -14.99
CA ALA A 24 -9.31 24.38 -13.68
C ALA A 24 -8.04 23.52 -13.87
N PRO A 25 -6.95 23.77 -13.13
CA PRO A 25 -5.76 22.93 -13.23
C PRO A 25 -6.18 21.48 -13.00
N ALA A 26 -5.72 20.59 -13.86
CA ALA A 26 -5.95 19.16 -13.70
C ALA A 26 -5.48 18.76 -12.30
N ALA A 27 -6.33 18.05 -11.55
CA ALA A 27 -5.97 17.57 -10.22
C ALA A 27 -4.68 16.73 -10.35
N SER A 28 -3.71 16.99 -9.47
CA SER A 28 -2.51 16.18 -9.43
C SER A 28 -2.88 14.72 -9.17
N PRO A 29 -2.21 13.75 -9.82
CA PRO A 29 -2.47 12.35 -9.55
C PRO A 29 -2.29 12.06 -8.05
N PRO A 30 -3.06 11.12 -7.48
CA PRO A 30 -2.96 10.79 -6.07
C PRO A 30 -1.57 10.25 -5.74
N PRO A 31 -1.03 10.56 -4.56
CA PRO A 31 0.27 10.08 -4.15
C PRO A 31 0.24 8.54 -4.05
N THR A 32 1.03 7.89 -4.90
CA THR A 32 1.00 6.44 -5.09
C THR A 32 2.38 5.84 -4.80
N THR A 33 2.40 4.76 -4.00
CA THR A 33 3.61 4.00 -3.68
C THR A 33 3.51 2.60 -4.27
N GLY A 34 4.57 2.11 -4.92
CA GLY A 34 4.64 0.76 -5.48
C GLY A 34 5.67 -0.10 -4.77
N TYR A 35 5.33 -1.36 -4.45
CA TYR A 35 6.30 -2.33 -3.95
C TYR A 35 6.85 -3.17 -5.09
N VAL A 36 8.15 -3.24 -5.21
CA VAL A 36 8.86 -4.17 -6.10
C VAL A 36 9.47 -5.28 -5.27
N ALA A 37 8.94 -6.48 -5.42
CA ALA A 37 9.36 -7.65 -4.66
C ALA A 37 10.43 -8.43 -5.43
N TRP A 38 11.56 -8.72 -4.79
CA TRP A 38 12.70 -9.37 -5.43
C TRP A 38 12.35 -10.74 -6.05
N TRP A 39 11.41 -11.48 -5.45
CA TRP A 39 10.99 -12.80 -5.95
C TRP A 39 10.12 -12.75 -7.21
N LEU A 40 9.69 -11.55 -7.62
CA LEU A 40 8.96 -11.33 -8.87
C LEU A 40 9.88 -10.98 -10.04
N GLY A 41 11.19 -10.90 -9.80
CA GLY A 41 12.17 -10.60 -10.85
C GLY A 41 11.74 -9.40 -11.70
N ASP A 42 11.65 -9.61 -13.01
CA ASP A 42 11.32 -8.57 -13.99
C ASP A 42 9.83 -8.26 -14.17
N ALA A 43 8.94 -8.88 -13.38
CA ALA A 43 7.50 -8.69 -13.54
C ALA A 43 7.07 -7.21 -13.37
N TRP A 44 7.77 -6.43 -12.57
CA TRP A 44 7.55 -5.00 -12.39
C TRP A 44 7.59 -4.20 -13.71
N LYS A 45 8.32 -4.68 -14.74
CA LYS A 45 8.46 -4.04 -16.06
C LYS A 45 7.12 -3.90 -16.80
N SER A 46 6.12 -4.67 -16.40
CA SER A 46 4.76 -4.53 -16.93
C SER A 46 4.04 -3.26 -16.46
N THR A 47 4.56 -2.58 -15.43
CA THR A 47 3.96 -1.41 -14.83
C THR A 47 4.84 -0.18 -15.09
N PRO A 48 4.38 0.83 -15.85
CA PRO A 48 5.08 2.10 -15.97
C PRO A 48 5.30 2.74 -14.59
N LEU A 49 6.51 3.27 -14.35
CA LEU A 49 6.86 3.87 -13.06
C LEU A 49 6.44 5.33 -12.96
N GLU A 50 6.12 5.97 -14.08
CA GLU A 50 5.62 7.34 -14.13
C GLU A 50 4.31 7.46 -13.34
N GLY A 51 4.21 8.49 -12.53
CA GLY A 51 3.04 8.71 -11.66
C GLY A 51 3.16 8.09 -10.27
N PHE A 52 4.17 7.24 -10.03
CA PHE A 52 4.48 6.87 -8.65
C PHE A 52 5.23 8.00 -7.94
N GLU A 53 4.87 8.24 -6.69
CA GLU A 53 5.64 9.09 -5.79
C GLU A 53 6.94 8.39 -5.39
N ARG A 54 6.85 7.05 -5.23
CA ARG A 54 7.93 6.24 -4.65
C ARG A 54 7.80 4.77 -4.98
N ILE A 55 8.95 4.12 -5.17
CA ILE A 55 9.08 2.66 -5.24
C ILE A 55 9.76 2.16 -3.97
N ILE A 56 9.21 1.12 -3.36
CA ILE A 56 9.81 0.41 -2.24
C ILE A 56 10.33 -0.93 -2.74
N PHE A 57 11.65 -1.09 -2.70
CA PHE A 57 12.27 -2.37 -3.04
C PHE A 57 12.28 -3.28 -1.81
N ILE A 58 11.60 -4.40 -1.88
CA ILE A 58 11.63 -5.47 -0.88
C ILE A 58 12.68 -6.48 -1.29
N GLU A 59 13.72 -6.77 -0.51
CA GLU A 59 14.01 -6.23 0.80
C GLU A 59 15.50 -6.40 1.16
N GLN A 60 15.92 -5.68 2.16
CA GLN A 60 17.22 -5.88 2.81
C GLN A 60 16.99 -6.67 4.10
N LYS A 61 17.41 -7.94 4.15
CA LYS A 61 17.22 -8.81 5.31
C LYS A 61 18.22 -8.48 6.41
N ILE A 62 17.70 -8.28 7.62
CA ILE A 62 18.49 -7.98 8.82
C ILE A 62 18.57 -9.22 9.70
N ASP A 63 19.78 -9.59 10.09
CA ASP A 63 20.02 -10.67 11.06
C ASP A 63 20.07 -10.17 12.53
N VAL A 64 20.06 -11.09 13.46
CA VAL A 64 20.11 -10.81 14.91
C VAL A 64 21.31 -9.96 15.35
N SER A 65 22.38 -9.92 14.56
CA SER A 65 23.57 -9.12 14.86
C SER A 65 23.49 -7.67 14.36
N GLY A 66 22.43 -7.32 13.66
CA GLY A 66 22.22 -6.01 13.04
C GLY A 66 22.98 -5.80 11.73
N ARG A 67 23.33 -6.88 11.03
CA ARG A 67 23.91 -6.85 9.68
C ARG A 67 22.80 -7.00 8.63
N ILE A 68 23.03 -6.42 7.45
CA ILE A 68 22.29 -6.80 6.25
C ILE A 68 22.86 -8.13 5.79
N SER A 69 22.10 -9.22 6.01
CA SER A 69 22.51 -10.60 5.71
C SER A 69 22.16 -11.01 4.29
N ALA A 70 21.14 -10.41 3.68
CA ALA A 70 20.78 -10.58 2.29
C ALA A 70 20.23 -9.28 1.72
N SER A 71 20.66 -8.92 0.50
CA SER A 71 20.21 -7.74 -0.24
C SER A 71 19.39 -8.12 -1.49
N ASN A 72 19.15 -9.42 -1.69
CA ASN A 72 18.34 -9.95 -2.80
C ASN A 72 18.77 -9.41 -4.18
N GLY A 73 20.10 -9.36 -4.38
CA GLY A 73 20.72 -8.89 -5.63
C GLY A 73 20.87 -7.37 -5.76
N TRP A 74 20.39 -6.59 -4.79
CA TRP A 74 20.59 -5.14 -4.78
C TRP A 74 22.05 -4.77 -4.49
N PRO A 75 22.66 -3.81 -5.23
CA PRO A 75 22.07 -3.03 -6.31
C PRO A 75 22.29 -3.62 -7.71
N ASP A 76 23.19 -4.61 -7.85
CA ASP A 76 23.78 -4.98 -9.15
C ASP A 76 22.78 -5.67 -10.09
N GLN A 77 21.94 -6.56 -9.56
CA GLN A 77 20.92 -7.26 -10.34
C GLN A 77 19.70 -6.38 -10.67
N TRP A 78 19.62 -5.18 -10.09
CA TRP A 78 18.46 -4.27 -10.21
C TRP A 78 18.81 -2.98 -10.97
N GLN A 79 19.84 -3.06 -11.84
CA GLN A 79 20.26 -1.90 -12.60
C GLN A 79 19.13 -1.34 -13.48
N GLU A 80 18.37 -2.22 -14.14
CA GLU A 80 17.24 -1.79 -14.99
C GLU A 80 16.12 -1.10 -14.22
N LEU A 81 15.81 -1.57 -13.00
CA LEU A 81 14.85 -0.88 -12.13
C LEU A 81 15.36 0.50 -11.71
N ARG A 82 16.64 0.60 -11.37
CA ARG A 82 17.28 1.87 -10.97
C ARG A 82 17.29 2.88 -12.11
N ASP A 83 17.56 2.41 -13.32
CA ASP A 83 17.57 3.25 -14.52
C ASP A 83 16.14 3.71 -14.87
N ALA A 84 15.16 2.81 -14.86
CA ALA A 84 13.76 3.12 -15.10
C ALA A 84 13.20 4.12 -14.05
N ALA A 85 13.49 3.92 -12.78
CA ALA A 85 13.07 4.83 -11.71
C ALA A 85 13.69 6.23 -11.87
N ARG A 86 14.98 6.30 -12.27
CA ARG A 86 15.67 7.56 -12.55
C ARG A 86 15.05 8.28 -13.76
N GLU A 87 14.73 7.54 -14.82
CA GLU A 87 14.10 8.05 -16.04
C GLU A 87 12.69 8.60 -15.75
N ALA A 88 11.93 7.88 -14.93
CA ALA A 88 10.61 8.32 -14.45
C ALA A 88 10.67 9.43 -13.39
N GLY A 89 11.84 9.76 -12.85
CA GLY A 89 12.00 10.74 -11.77
C GLY A 89 11.48 10.25 -10.41
N VAL A 90 11.40 8.92 -10.20
CA VAL A 90 10.84 8.29 -9.01
C VAL A 90 11.94 7.82 -8.06
N GLY A 91 11.79 8.11 -6.77
CA GLY A 91 12.74 7.66 -5.76
C GLY A 91 12.56 6.19 -5.36
N ILE A 92 13.67 5.48 -5.11
CA ILE A 92 13.63 4.12 -4.58
C ILE A 92 13.99 4.13 -3.09
N ASP A 93 13.10 3.60 -2.26
CA ASP A 93 13.37 3.28 -0.86
C ASP A 93 13.72 1.80 -0.72
N LEU A 94 14.69 1.50 0.14
CA LEU A 94 15.03 0.13 0.49
C LEU A 94 14.27 -0.30 1.75
N SER A 95 13.49 -1.36 1.65
CA SER A 95 12.80 -1.97 2.78
C SER A 95 13.78 -2.71 3.68
N LEU A 96 13.61 -2.56 4.98
CA LEU A 96 14.36 -3.26 6.02
C LEU A 96 13.45 -4.29 6.67
N GLY A 97 13.67 -5.58 6.40
CA GLY A 97 12.91 -6.70 6.96
C GLY A 97 13.76 -7.61 7.84
N LEU A 98 13.13 -8.31 8.77
CA LEU A 98 13.80 -9.34 9.60
C LEU A 98 13.95 -10.65 8.81
N VAL A 99 14.99 -11.43 9.10
CA VAL A 99 15.09 -12.80 8.58
C VAL A 99 13.94 -13.65 9.13
N GLN A 100 13.67 -13.53 10.43
CA GLN A 100 12.55 -14.17 11.11
C GLN A 100 11.96 -13.22 12.16
N GLU A 101 10.65 -13.35 12.45
CA GLU A 101 9.99 -12.59 13.51
C GLU A 101 10.68 -12.80 14.89
N SER A 102 11.12 -14.02 15.17
CA SER A 102 11.85 -14.36 16.42
C SER A 102 13.17 -13.61 16.59
N ASP A 103 13.75 -13.08 15.52
CA ASP A 103 15.00 -12.32 15.57
C ASP A 103 14.82 -10.94 16.21
N PHE A 104 13.60 -10.43 16.26
CA PHE A 104 13.29 -9.12 16.79
C PHE A 104 13.81 -8.90 18.20
N ALA A 105 13.48 -9.82 19.11
CA ALA A 105 13.87 -9.69 20.52
C ALA A 105 15.39 -9.62 20.68
N THR A 106 16.12 -10.51 20.03
CA THR A 106 17.59 -10.57 20.10
C THR A 106 18.23 -9.32 19.50
N LEU A 107 17.78 -8.90 18.33
CA LEU A 107 18.31 -7.74 17.63
C LEU A 107 18.10 -6.45 18.42
N PHE A 108 16.85 -6.17 18.80
CA PHE A 108 16.52 -4.87 19.37
C PHE A 108 16.78 -4.75 20.87
N ALA A 109 16.93 -5.85 21.62
CA ALA A 109 17.45 -5.79 22.98
C ALA A 109 18.95 -5.45 23.02
N SER A 110 19.73 -5.78 21.97
CA SER A 110 21.18 -5.55 21.92
C SER A 110 21.54 -4.12 21.47
N PRO A 111 22.14 -3.27 22.34
CA PRO A 111 22.65 -1.95 21.92
C PRO A 111 23.75 -2.03 20.84
N GLU A 112 24.53 -3.14 20.84
CA GLU A 112 25.58 -3.33 19.86
C GLU A 112 25.02 -3.63 18.46
N ALA A 113 24.03 -4.55 18.40
CA ALA A 113 23.36 -4.90 17.15
C ALA A 113 22.65 -3.67 16.55
N ARG A 114 21.95 -2.89 17.37
CA ARG A 114 21.33 -1.62 16.93
C ARG A 114 22.34 -0.63 16.38
N ARG A 115 23.48 -0.42 17.05
CA ARG A 115 24.54 0.47 16.53
C ARG A 115 25.14 -0.05 15.22
N ARG A 116 25.24 -1.37 15.06
CA ARG A 116 25.68 -1.97 13.78
C ARG A 116 24.64 -1.70 12.69
N LEU A 117 23.36 -1.97 12.95
CA LEU A 117 22.28 -1.73 12.01
C LEU A 117 22.24 -0.26 11.55
N LEU A 118 22.43 0.69 12.47
CA LEU A 118 22.54 2.11 12.11
C LEU A 118 23.72 2.43 11.18
N ARG A 119 24.81 1.67 11.26
CA ARG A 119 25.94 1.81 10.31
C ARG A 119 25.61 1.18 8.95
N GLU A 120 24.94 0.03 8.94
CA GLU A 120 24.51 -0.63 7.71
C GLU A 120 23.50 0.26 6.95
N THR A 121 22.48 0.80 7.64
CA THR A 121 21.53 1.73 7.01
C THR A 121 22.21 2.97 6.44
N ALA A 122 23.23 3.50 7.14
CA ALA A 122 24.01 4.62 6.61
C ALA A 122 24.85 4.25 5.37
N ARG A 123 25.20 2.98 5.17
CA ARG A 123 25.86 2.51 3.94
C ARG A 123 24.87 2.43 2.77
N LEU A 124 23.67 1.86 3.03
CA LEU A 124 22.61 1.82 2.02
C LEU A 124 22.26 3.22 1.50
N LEU A 125 22.06 4.17 2.40
CA LEU A 125 21.71 5.56 2.07
C LEU A 125 22.79 6.35 1.34
N ARG A 126 24.03 5.83 1.25
CA ARG A 126 25.09 6.45 0.44
C ARG A 126 25.06 6.01 -1.02
N GLN A 127 24.31 4.98 -1.34
CA GLN A 127 24.17 4.53 -2.73
C GLN A 127 23.45 5.60 -3.57
N PRO A 128 23.83 5.80 -4.83
CA PRO A 128 23.38 6.96 -5.61
C PRO A 128 21.89 6.99 -5.89
N ASP A 129 21.25 5.83 -6.06
CA ASP A 129 19.84 5.73 -6.47
C ASP A 129 18.90 5.43 -5.29
N VAL A 130 19.42 5.47 -4.05
CA VAL A 130 18.60 5.24 -2.85
C VAL A 130 18.07 6.58 -2.33
N ALA A 131 16.75 6.73 -2.40
CA ALA A 131 16.04 7.93 -1.97
C ALA A 131 15.58 7.86 -0.50
N GLY A 132 15.53 6.65 0.09
CA GLY A 132 15.12 6.49 1.47
C GLY A 132 15.21 5.06 2.01
N LEU A 133 14.72 4.92 3.23
CA LEU A 133 14.53 3.63 3.89
C LEU A 133 13.04 3.45 4.22
N HIS A 134 12.60 2.23 4.08
CA HIS A 134 11.27 1.78 4.49
C HIS A 134 11.41 0.77 5.63
N ILE A 135 10.83 1.07 6.78
CA ILE A 135 10.84 0.15 7.92
C ILE A 135 9.70 -0.84 7.75
N ASP A 136 10.05 -2.08 7.49
CA ASP A 136 9.13 -3.19 7.22
C ASP A 136 9.39 -4.32 8.22
N ILE A 137 9.39 -3.95 9.49
CA ILE A 137 9.67 -4.85 10.60
C ILE A 137 8.35 -5.22 11.24
N GLU A 138 7.90 -6.43 10.92
CA GLU A 138 6.62 -6.96 11.34
C GLU A 138 6.81 -7.95 12.49
N VAL A 139 6.05 -7.75 13.55
CA VAL A 139 5.96 -8.68 14.69
C VAL A 139 4.49 -8.77 15.09
N TYR A 140 3.94 -9.95 14.93
CA TYR A 140 2.51 -10.21 15.21
C TYR A 140 2.30 -10.91 16.54
N ARG A 141 3.32 -11.62 17.07
CA ARG A 141 3.23 -12.41 18.29
C ARG A 141 4.00 -11.76 19.44
N GLN A 142 3.34 -11.55 20.54
CA GLN A 142 3.97 -11.01 21.74
C GLN A 142 5.14 -11.87 22.23
N ALA A 143 5.07 -13.19 22.03
CA ALA A 143 6.15 -14.12 22.38
C ALA A 143 7.48 -13.87 21.61
N SER A 144 7.42 -13.14 20.48
CA SER A 144 8.61 -12.80 19.66
C SER A 144 9.35 -11.54 20.15
N THR A 145 8.92 -10.94 21.27
CA THR A 145 9.45 -9.66 21.74
C THR A 145 9.61 -9.60 23.26
N SER A 146 10.28 -8.55 23.72
CA SER A 146 10.39 -8.17 25.13
C SER A 146 10.25 -6.65 25.29
N PRO A 147 9.95 -6.12 26.49
CA PRO A 147 9.91 -4.68 26.73
C PRO A 147 11.19 -3.97 26.32
N GLU A 148 12.36 -4.58 26.56
CA GLU A 148 13.68 -4.04 26.21
C GLU A 148 13.85 -3.97 24.68
N ALA A 149 13.38 -4.99 23.96
CA ALA A 149 13.43 -5.03 22.51
C ALA A 149 12.50 -3.98 21.89
N ILE A 150 11.29 -3.82 22.41
CA ILE A 150 10.35 -2.77 21.97
C ILE A 150 10.96 -1.38 22.19
N ALA A 151 11.53 -1.13 23.37
CA ALA A 151 12.21 0.12 23.66
C ALA A 151 13.41 0.34 22.72
N GLY A 152 14.18 -0.71 22.46
CA GLY A 152 15.31 -0.69 21.55
C GLY A 152 14.92 -0.41 20.10
N PHE A 153 13.84 -1.03 19.62
CA PHE A 153 13.27 -0.75 18.30
C PHE A 153 12.84 0.73 18.17
N ARG A 154 12.08 1.22 19.15
CA ARG A 154 11.64 2.62 19.17
C ARG A 154 12.80 3.60 19.21
N ALA A 155 13.86 3.27 19.96
CA ALA A 155 15.09 4.08 19.98
C ALA A 155 15.80 4.06 18.61
N PHE A 156 15.90 2.90 17.95
CA PHE A 156 16.47 2.76 16.62
C PHE A 156 15.70 3.59 15.58
N VAL A 157 14.38 3.45 15.54
CA VAL A 157 13.50 4.22 14.64
C VAL A 157 13.60 5.73 14.92
N GLY A 158 13.60 6.12 16.20
CA GLY A 158 13.75 7.52 16.62
C GLY A 158 15.07 8.14 16.16
N GLU A 159 16.18 7.38 16.21
CA GLU A 159 17.48 7.83 15.70
C GLU A 159 17.49 7.98 14.18
N LEU A 160 16.90 7.02 13.45
CA LEU A 160 16.74 7.14 11.99
C LEU A 160 15.88 8.36 11.64
N ALA A 161 14.75 8.56 12.31
CA ALA A 161 13.90 9.72 12.09
C ALA A 161 14.63 11.04 12.35
N GLN A 162 15.46 11.11 13.40
CA GLN A 162 16.29 12.29 13.65
C GLN A 162 17.31 12.53 12.53
N ARG A 163 17.91 11.48 12.02
CA ARG A 163 18.87 11.57 10.89
C ARG A 163 18.16 11.98 9.60
N ALA A 164 16.96 11.46 9.33
CA ALA A 164 16.15 11.83 8.18
C ALA A 164 15.79 13.32 8.18
N ARG A 165 15.33 13.84 9.30
CA ARG A 165 15.01 15.28 9.46
C ARG A 165 16.22 16.20 9.20
N ARG A 166 17.43 15.74 9.48
CA ARG A 166 18.67 16.51 9.22
C ARG A 166 19.16 16.35 7.78
N SER A 167 18.73 15.31 7.09
CA SER A 167 19.11 15.02 5.72
C SER A 167 18.09 15.63 4.76
N LYS A 168 18.57 16.32 3.72
CA LYS A 168 17.72 16.74 2.59
C LYS A 168 17.74 15.70 1.44
N ARG A 169 18.48 14.59 1.61
CA ARG A 169 18.74 13.62 0.56
C ARG A 169 17.84 12.40 0.59
N TRP A 170 17.37 12.00 1.75
CA TRP A 170 16.63 10.75 1.92
C TRP A 170 15.48 10.92 2.91
N GLN A 171 14.50 10.06 2.76
CA GLN A 171 13.29 10.03 3.56
C GLN A 171 13.21 8.73 4.36
N LEU A 172 12.35 8.73 5.37
CA LEU A 172 12.04 7.55 6.16
C LEU A 172 10.54 7.28 6.05
N SER A 173 10.20 6.05 5.67
CA SER A 173 8.82 5.56 5.62
C SER A 173 8.70 4.28 6.44
N ALA A 174 7.48 3.87 6.74
CA ALA A 174 7.23 2.63 7.47
C ALA A 174 5.98 1.93 6.95
N PHE A 175 6.00 0.59 7.03
CA PHE A 175 4.81 -0.24 7.00
C PHE A 175 4.22 -0.32 8.42
N LEU A 176 2.92 -0.07 8.55
CA LEU A 176 2.17 -0.16 9.79
C LEU A 176 1.27 -1.39 9.73
N PRO A 177 1.66 -2.49 10.39
CA PRO A 177 0.83 -3.68 10.49
C PRO A 177 -0.40 -3.40 11.36
N ILE A 178 -1.54 -3.99 10.99
CA ILE A 178 -2.84 -3.80 11.64
C ILE A 178 -3.36 -5.13 12.15
N GLY A 179 -4.14 -5.09 13.23
CA GLY A 179 -4.79 -6.29 13.79
C GLY A 179 -3.87 -7.23 14.57
N GLY A 180 -2.63 -6.83 14.82
CA GLY A 180 -1.69 -7.55 15.68
C GLY A 180 -1.95 -7.29 17.17
N GLU A 181 -1.48 -8.22 18.01
CA GLU A 181 -1.54 -8.05 19.47
C GLU A 181 -0.55 -6.99 19.99
N LEU A 182 0.42 -6.61 19.17
CA LEU A 182 1.55 -5.80 19.58
C LEU A 182 1.62 -4.49 18.80
N GLN A 183 1.53 -3.38 19.55
CA GLN A 183 1.77 -2.06 18.99
C GLN A 183 3.24 -1.67 19.10
N LEU A 184 4.01 -1.86 18.04
CA LEU A 184 5.43 -1.47 17.97
C LEU A 184 5.59 0.04 17.84
N TYR A 185 4.74 0.67 17.04
CA TYR A 185 4.81 2.09 16.73
C TYR A 185 4.05 2.95 17.74
N THR A 186 4.54 4.15 17.95
CA THR A 186 3.92 5.17 18.79
C THR A 186 3.78 6.47 17.98
N PRO A 187 2.94 7.42 18.40
CA PRO A 187 2.88 8.74 17.75
C PRO A 187 4.26 9.38 17.57
N SER A 188 5.15 9.24 18.55
CA SER A 188 6.50 9.81 18.47
C SER A 188 7.41 9.12 17.46
N THR A 189 7.29 7.81 17.26
CA THR A 189 8.06 7.08 16.23
C THR A 189 7.53 7.39 14.82
N LEU A 190 6.22 7.49 14.67
CA LEU A 190 5.58 7.79 13.37
C LEU A 190 5.69 9.28 12.97
N ALA A 191 5.90 10.19 13.93
CA ALA A 191 6.10 11.61 13.63
C ALA A 191 7.31 11.90 12.73
N GLY A 192 8.28 10.99 12.68
CA GLY A 192 9.47 11.12 11.82
C GLY A 192 9.35 10.50 10.45
N MET A 193 8.24 9.84 10.13
CA MET A 193 8.01 9.21 8.83
C MET A 193 7.44 10.23 7.85
N SER A 194 7.96 10.24 6.63
CA SER A 194 7.40 11.04 5.53
C SER A 194 6.16 10.37 4.94
N VAL A 195 6.16 9.05 4.90
CA VAL A 195 5.06 8.18 4.43
C VAL A 195 4.86 7.04 5.43
N VAL A 196 3.60 6.72 5.71
CA VAL A 196 3.20 5.53 6.47
C VAL A 196 2.28 4.71 5.58
N VAL A 197 2.76 3.54 5.17
CA VAL A 197 1.96 2.57 4.43
C VAL A 197 1.21 1.72 5.44
N VAL A 198 -0.10 1.79 5.42
CA VAL A 198 -0.96 1.07 6.37
C VAL A 198 -1.40 -0.24 5.76
N GLN A 199 -1.26 -1.32 6.50
CA GLN A 199 -1.70 -2.64 6.07
C GLN A 199 -3.21 -2.63 5.76
N GLY A 200 -3.56 -2.87 4.50
CA GLY A 200 -4.95 -2.97 4.05
C GLY A 200 -5.32 -4.37 3.59
N TYR A 201 -4.45 -5.37 3.80
CA TYR A 201 -4.58 -6.72 3.24
C TYR A 201 -4.18 -7.81 4.26
N ASP A 202 -4.28 -9.07 3.83
CA ASP A 202 -4.06 -10.27 4.63
C ASP A 202 -5.01 -10.38 5.85
N ALA A 203 -6.25 -9.90 5.68
CA ALA A 203 -7.31 -10.16 6.65
C ALA A 203 -7.59 -11.66 6.79
N HIS A 204 -7.44 -12.39 5.68
CA HIS A 204 -7.31 -13.85 5.61
C HIS A 204 -6.01 -14.17 4.88
N TRP A 205 -5.23 -15.11 5.40
CA TRP A 205 -3.90 -15.48 4.92
C TRP A 205 -3.82 -17.00 4.66
N PRO A 206 -2.78 -17.49 3.94
CA PRO A 206 -2.75 -18.90 3.51
C PRO A 206 -2.91 -19.94 4.62
N GLU A 207 -2.39 -19.70 5.81
CA GLU A 207 -2.48 -20.60 6.97
C GLU A 207 -3.69 -20.29 7.87
N GLY A 208 -4.54 -19.33 7.48
CA GLY A 208 -5.70 -18.92 8.26
C GLY A 208 -6.76 -20.02 8.39
N PRO A 209 -7.57 -20.02 9.45
CA PRO A 209 -8.52 -21.07 9.74
C PRO A 209 -9.78 -21.03 8.85
N THR A 210 -10.01 -19.92 8.16
CA THR A 210 -11.16 -19.71 7.28
C THR A 210 -10.74 -19.00 6.00
N ALA A 211 -11.36 -19.35 4.89
CA ALA A 211 -11.32 -18.56 3.67
C ALA A 211 -12.09 -17.25 3.87
N GLY A 212 -11.70 -16.19 3.15
CA GLY A 212 -12.38 -14.91 3.23
C GLY A 212 -11.67 -13.81 2.47
N PRO A 213 -12.22 -12.57 2.45
CA PRO A 213 -11.67 -11.45 1.71
C PRO A 213 -10.25 -11.12 2.16
N VAL A 214 -9.37 -10.85 1.18
CA VAL A 214 -7.96 -10.54 1.44
C VAL A 214 -7.82 -9.13 1.99
N ALA A 215 -8.55 -8.17 1.43
CA ALA A 215 -8.45 -6.75 1.79
C ALA A 215 -9.83 -6.11 1.96
N PRO A 216 -10.65 -6.57 2.92
CA PRO A 216 -12.01 -6.08 3.06
C PRO A 216 -12.06 -4.58 3.38
N LEU A 217 -13.02 -3.86 2.75
CA LEU A 217 -13.30 -2.48 3.09
C LEU A 217 -13.87 -2.38 4.51
N ARG A 218 -14.89 -3.18 4.78
CA ARG A 218 -15.55 -3.35 6.09
C ARG A 218 -15.83 -4.83 6.34
N GLY A 219 -16.16 -5.16 7.59
CA GLY A 219 -16.49 -6.52 7.98
C GLY A 219 -16.03 -6.86 9.39
N PRO A 220 -16.26 -8.11 9.82
CA PRO A 220 -15.86 -8.58 11.15
C PRO A 220 -14.35 -8.82 11.31
N GLU A 221 -13.60 -8.87 10.22
CA GLU A 221 -12.17 -9.17 10.20
C GLU A 221 -11.36 -8.22 11.09
N ALA A 222 -10.26 -8.69 11.67
CA ALA A 222 -9.33 -7.87 12.44
C ALA A 222 -8.71 -6.76 11.58
N VAL A 223 -8.37 -7.09 10.34
CA VAL A 223 -7.86 -6.16 9.34
C VAL A 223 -8.98 -5.81 8.35
N THR A 224 -9.38 -4.54 8.31
CA THR A 224 -10.21 -3.95 7.25
C THR A 224 -9.67 -2.57 6.94
N TRP A 225 -9.94 -2.03 5.75
CA TRP A 225 -9.51 -0.68 5.40
C TRP A 225 -10.05 0.38 6.37
N ALA A 226 -11.29 0.24 6.81
CA ALA A 226 -11.89 1.16 7.77
C ALA A 226 -11.20 1.12 9.14
N LYS A 227 -10.88 -0.07 9.65
CA LYS A 227 -10.15 -0.23 10.92
C LYS A 227 -8.70 0.25 10.78
N ALA A 228 -8.04 -0.09 9.67
CA ALA A 228 -6.68 0.31 9.38
C ALA A 228 -6.51 1.85 9.37
N LEU A 229 -7.42 2.55 8.70
CA LEU A 229 -7.43 4.01 8.70
C LEU A 229 -7.67 4.59 10.09
N ALA A 230 -8.65 4.05 10.82
CA ALA A 230 -8.97 4.52 12.17
C ALA A 230 -7.78 4.33 13.14
N GLU A 231 -7.10 3.18 13.07
CA GLU A 231 -5.93 2.89 13.91
C GLU A 231 -4.75 3.79 13.58
N ALA A 232 -4.46 4.01 12.30
CA ALA A 232 -3.40 4.93 11.87
C ALA A 232 -3.65 6.37 12.35
N ARG A 233 -4.89 6.84 12.26
CA ARG A 233 -5.31 8.15 12.77
C ARG A 233 -5.18 8.24 14.30
N ALA A 234 -5.57 7.18 15.02
CA ALA A 234 -5.41 7.11 16.48
C ALA A 234 -3.94 7.19 16.92
N LEU A 235 -3.01 6.72 16.08
CA LEU A 235 -1.57 6.87 16.26
C LEU A 235 -1.03 8.25 15.84
N GLY A 236 -1.90 9.19 15.47
CA GLY A 236 -1.52 10.55 15.11
C GLY A 236 -0.84 10.70 13.75
N VAL A 237 -1.09 9.78 12.82
CA VAL A 237 -0.60 9.92 11.44
C VAL A 237 -1.52 10.85 10.67
N ASP A 238 -0.96 11.92 10.10
CA ASP A 238 -1.71 12.85 9.26
C ASP A 238 -2.14 12.18 7.94
N ASP A 239 -3.35 12.46 7.49
CA ASP A 239 -3.95 11.85 6.29
C ASP A 239 -3.07 12.03 5.03
N ALA A 240 -2.38 13.16 4.90
CA ALA A 240 -1.47 13.41 3.79
C ALA A 240 -0.28 12.44 3.73
N ARG A 241 0.11 11.85 4.85
CA ARG A 241 1.21 10.87 4.96
C ARG A 241 0.75 9.42 4.82
N LEU A 242 -0.56 9.17 4.86
CA LEU A 242 -1.11 7.81 4.78
C LEU A 242 -1.12 7.28 3.36
N ARG A 243 -0.80 6.00 3.21
CA ARG A 243 -1.00 5.20 1.99
C ARG A 243 -1.67 3.89 2.40
N LEU A 244 -2.92 3.70 2.02
CA LEU A 244 -3.58 2.41 2.26
C LEU A 244 -3.08 1.39 1.24
N ALA A 245 -2.62 0.24 1.74
CA ALA A 245 -2.02 -0.78 0.88
C ALA A 245 -3.09 -1.69 0.27
N PHE A 246 -3.06 -1.79 -1.07
CA PHE A 246 -3.95 -2.61 -1.89
C PHE A 246 -3.18 -3.80 -2.46
N PRO A 247 -3.67 -5.05 -2.30
CA PRO A 247 -3.02 -6.22 -2.84
C PRO A 247 -3.34 -6.40 -4.32
N LEU A 248 -2.32 -6.74 -5.11
CA LEU A 248 -2.47 -7.13 -6.53
C LEU A 248 -2.50 -8.66 -6.68
N TYR A 249 -3.00 -9.34 -5.65
CA TYR A 249 -3.10 -10.80 -5.56
C TYR A 249 -4.40 -11.22 -4.86
N GLY A 250 -4.71 -12.49 -4.97
CA GLY A 250 -5.75 -13.15 -4.20
C GLY A 250 -5.23 -14.40 -3.51
N TYR A 251 -6.07 -15.01 -2.71
CA TYR A 251 -5.80 -16.33 -2.13
C TYR A 251 -6.91 -17.29 -2.49
N GLU A 252 -6.55 -18.58 -2.60
CA GLU A 252 -7.52 -19.69 -2.65
C GLU A 252 -7.12 -20.79 -1.67
N TRP A 253 -8.12 -21.37 -1.02
CA TRP A 253 -7.96 -22.39 0.00
C TRP A 253 -8.76 -23.63 -0.31
N PRO A 254 -8.24 -24.83 0.03
CA PRO A 254 -9.07 -26.03 0.15
C PRO A 254 -9.98 -25.84 1.37
N VAL A 255 -11.28 -26.12 1.19
CA VAL A 255 -12.28 -25.80 2.21
C VAL A 255 -13.29 -26.94 2.40
N GLN A 256 -14.04 -26.91 3.52
CA GLN A 256 -15.15 -27.80 3.80
C GLN A 256 -16.37 -27.00 4.29
N GLY A 257 -17.55 -27.57 4.09
CA GLY A 257 -18.83 -26.95 4.44
C GLY A 257 -19.51 -26.28 3.25
N GLU A 258 -20.64 -25.62 3.52
CA GLU A 258 -21.46 -24.91 2.53
C GLU A 258 -21.30 -23.40 2.63
N GLY A 259 -21.74 -22.68 1.58
CA GLY A 259 -21.71 -21.22 1.51
C GLY A 259 -20.32 -20.65 1.19
N MET A 260 -20.05 -19.46 1.70
CA MET A 260 -18.78 -18.74 1.56
C MET A 260 -18.16 -18.49 2.95
N ARG A 261 -16.86 -18.12 2.99
CA ARG A 261 -16.08 -17.96 4.23
C ARG A 261 -15.95 -19.28 5.00
N ARG A 262 -15.73 -20.34 4.23
CA ARG A 262 -15.70 -21.71 4.74
C ARG A 262 -14.43 -21.97 5.57
N LYS A 263 -14.51 -23.01 6.41
CA LYS A 263 -13.36 -23.51 7.15
C LYS A 263 -12.33 -24.10 6.20
N THR A 264 -11.07 -23.74 6.36
CA THR A 264 -9.97 -24.31 5.58
C THR A 264 -9.64 -25.72 6.03
N THR A 265 -9.26 -26.59 5.08
CA THR A 265 -8.82 -27.95 5.34
C THR A 265 -7.31 -28.15 5.12
N GLY A 266 -6.63 -27.11 4.66
CA GLY A 266 -5.20 -27.09 4.40
C GLY A 266 -4.71 -25.69 4.10
N LYS A 267 -3.40 -25.58 3.85
CA LYS A 267 -2.77 -24.30 3.50
C LYS A 267 -3.33 -23.79 2.17
N GLY A 268 -3.70 -22.53 2.15
CA GLY A 268 -4.05 -21.79 0.94
C GLY A 268 -2.82 -21.44 0.11
N ARG A 269 -3.07 -20.92 -1.08
CA ARG A 269 -2.03 -20.43 -1.99
C ARG A 269 -2.37 -19.05 -2.53
N ALA A 270 -1.33 -18.24 -2.72
CA ALA A 270 -1.45 -16.94 -3.36
C ALA A 270 -1.57 -17.11 -4.89
N LEU A 271 -2.41 -16.29 -5.50
CA LEU A 271 -2.50 -16.15 -6.93
C LEU A 271 -2.27 -14.70 -7.32
N PRO A 272 -1.40 -14.42 -8.31
CA PRO A 272 -1.31 -13.08 -8.88
C PRO A 272 -2.65 -12.71 -9.52
N LEU A 273 -2.94 -11.42 -9.59
CA LEU A 273 -4.19 -10.95 -10.21
C LEU A 273 -4.24 -11.33 -11.69
N ALA A 274 -3.15 -11.13 -12.42
CA ALA A 274 -3.02 -11.47 -13.84
C ALA A 274 -2.05 -12.64 -14.07
N PRO A 275 -2.09 -13.30 -15.25
CA PRO A 275 -1.15 -14.36 -15.58
C PRO A 275 0.30 -13.87 -15.57
N MET A 276 1.15 -14.59 -14.86
CA MET A 276 2.58 -14.27 -14.78
C MET A 276 3.36 -14.69 -16.04
N PRO A 277 4.50 -14.07 -16.32
CA PRO A 277 5.40 -14.49 -17.40
C PRO A 277 5.73 -15.98 -17.34
N ALA A 278 5.98 -16.62 -18.50
CA ALA A 278 6.23 -18.05 -18.60
C ALA A 278 7.36 -18.55 -17.68
N THR A 279 8.39 -17.75 -17.45
CA THR A 279 9.51 -18.02 -16.54
C THR A 279 9.10 -18.15 -15.06
N MET A 280 7.94 -17.59 -14.69
CA MET A 280 7.42 -17.59 -13.31
C MET A 280 6.23 -18.53 -13.12
N ARG A 281 5.73 -19.18 -14.18
CA ARG A 281 4.56 -20.08 -14.09
C ARG A 281 4.78 -21.29 -13.20
N GLY A 282 6.02 -21.70 -12.96
CA GLY A 282 6.33 -22.73 -11.99
C GLY A 282 5.94 -22.36 -10.55
N SER A 283 6.10 -21.10 -10.17
CA SER A 283 5.70 -20.56 -8.86
C SER A 283 4.24 -20.09 -8.82
N PHE A 284 3.71 -19.64 -9.98
CA PHE A 284 2.34 -19.13 -10.11
C PHE A 284 1.64 -19.81 -11.29
N PRO A 285 1.14 -21.05 -11.10
CA PRO A 285 0.56 -21.85 -12.20
C PRO A 285 -0.79 -21.31 -12.70
N SER A 286 -1.43 -20.43 -11.97
CA SER A 286 -2.70 -19.79 -12.34
C SER A 286 -2.76 -18.38 -11.73
N SER A 287 -3.71 -17.58 -12.24
CA SER A 287 -4.01 -16.23 -11.77
C SER A 287 -5.49 -16.12 -11.39
N VAL A 288 -5.83 -15.03 -10.67
CA VAL A 288 -7.22 -14.70 -10.34
C VAL A 288 -8.06 -14.55 -11.60
N VAL A 289 -7.57 -13.85 -12.63
CA VAL A 289 -8.29 -13.63 -13.90
C VAL A 289 -8.61 -14.96 -14.59
N GLU A 290 -7.68 -15.92 -14.61
CA GLU A 290 -7.92 -17.25 -15.18
C GLU A 290 -8.94 -18.06 -14.36
N ARG A 291 -8.94 -17.92 -13.03
CA ARG A 291 -9.94 -18.56 -12.16
C ARG A 291 -11.32 -17.99 -12.38
N VAL A 292 -11.44 -16.66 -12.37
CA VAL A 292 -12.71 -15.98 -12.59
C VAL A 292 -13.28 -16.27 -13.98
N ALA A 293 -12.45 -16.29 -15.02
CA ALA A 293 -12.88 -16.65 -16.37
C ALA A 293 -13.44 -18.08 -16.46
N ARG A 294 -12.92 -19.01 -15.66
CA ARG A 294 -13.34 -20.41 -15.66
C ARG A 294 -14.54 -20.70 -14.78
N HIS A 295 -14.62 -20.04 -13.61
CA HIS A 295 -15.59 -20.42 -12.55
C HIS A 295 -16.63 -19.33 -12.26
N GLY A 296 -16.52 -18.16 -12.88
CA GLY A 296 -17.30 -16.97 -12.53
C GLY A 296 -16.81 -16.33 -11.21
N ALA A 297 -17.42 -15.22 -10.86
CA ALA A 297 -17.16 -14.53 -9.59
C ALA A 297 -18.44 -13.98 -8.98
N VAL A 298 -18.43 -13.83 -7.66
CA VAL A 298 -19.46 -13.14 -6.88
C VAL A 298 -18.79 -11.95 -6.21
N PHE A 299 -19.39 -10.77 -6.34
CA PHE A 299 -18.93 -9.58 -5.67
C PHE A 299 -19.66 -9.37 -4.33
N HIS A 300 -18.92 -8.99 -3.29
CA HIS A 300 -19.41 -8.77 -1.93
C HIS A 300 -19.34 -7.28 -1.58
N PRO A 301 -20.45 -6.53 -1.62
CA PRO A 301 -20.42 -5.07 -1.49
C PRO A 301 -19.86 -4.55 -0.16
N GLU A 302 -20.10 -5.24 0.95
CA GLU A 302 -19.63 -4.80 2.28
C GLU A 302 -18.10 -4.84 2.38
N SER A 303 -17.50 -5.93 1.93
CA SER A 303 -16.04 -6.07 1.89
C SER A 303 -15.42 -5.41 0.68
N ALA A 304 -16.23 -5.05 -0.33
CA ALA A 304 -15.78 -4.60 -1.63
C ALA A 304 -14.74 -5.55 -2.23
N SER A 305 -14.99 -6.85 -2.20
CA SER A 305 -14.09 -7.93 -2.64
C SER A 305 -14.82 -8.92 -3.53
N GLY A 306 -14.10 -9.55 -4.45
CA GLY A 306 -14.59 -10.65 -5.28
C GLY A 306 -14.29 -12.01 -4.67
N SER A 307 -15.10 -13.00 -5.00
CA SER A 307 -14.87 -14.42 -4.64
C SER A 307 -15.26 -15.34 -5.75
N TYR A 308 -14.73 -16.55 -5.73
CA TYR A 308 -15.15 -17.69 -6.57
C TYR A 308 -15.04 -18.99 -5.77
N ALA A 309 -15.74 -20.01 -6.25
CA ALA A 309 -15.65 -21.36 -5.69
C ALA A 309 -15.65 -22.39 -6.81
N PHE A 310 -14.95 -23.50 -6.61
CA PHE A 310 -14.89 -24.62 -7.53
C PHE A 310 -14.56 -25.93 -6.83
N GLU A 311 -14.70 -27.03 -7.52
CA GLU A 311 -14.24 -28.34 -7.09
C GLU A 311 -13.15 -28.84 -8.03
N GLN A 312 -12.10 -29.40 -7.48
CA GLN A 312 -11.01 -30.02 -8.21
C GLN A 312 -10.53 -31.26 -7.49
N ASP A 313 -10.52 -32.41 -8.18
CA ASP A 313 -10.06 -33.70 -7.67
C ASP A 313 -10.75 -34.08 -6.33
N GLY A 314 -12.07 -33.84 -6.24
CA GLY A 314 -12.89 -34.11 -5.05
C GLY A 314 -12.63 -33.13 -3.88
N THR A 315 -11.84 -32.08 -4.09
CA THR A 315 -11.57 -31.04 -3.09
C THR A 315 -12.34 -29.77 -3.48
N ALA A 316 -13.15 -29.27 -2.55
CA ALA A 316 -13.76 -27.96 -2.70
C ALA A 316 -12.76 -26.83 -2.41
N TRP A 317 -12.76 -25.83 -3.28
CA TRP A 317 -11.89 -24.66 -3.17
C TRP A 317 -12.72 -23.38 -3.09
N GLU A 318 -12.19 -22.41 -2.38
CA GLU A 318 -12.76 -21.06 -2.28
C GLU A 318 -11.65 -20.03 -2.47
N GLY A 319 -11.85 -19.07 -3.40
CA GLY A 319 -10.91 -18.02 -3.70
C GLY A 319 -11.51 -16.64 -3.40
N TRP A 320 -10.67 -15.72 -2.92
CA TRP A 320 -11.00 -14.32 -2.67
C TRP A 320 -9.93 -13.41 -3.24
N PHE A 321 -10.35 -12.26 -3.78
CA PHE A 321 -9.47 -11.36 -4.49
C PHE A 321 -10.02 -9.93 -4.52
N GLU A 322 -9.12 -9.03 -4.89
CA GLU A 322 -9.43 -7.65 -5.20
C GLU A 322 -9.23 -7.39 -6.70
N ASP A 323 -10.12 -6.62 -7.31
CA ASP A 323 -10.08 -6.28 -8.73
C ASP A 323 -10.24 -4.78 -8.95
N TRP A 324 -10.49 -4.38 -10.20
CA TRP A 324 -10.74 -2.98 -10.55
C TRP A 324 -11.98 -2.42 -9.82
N THR A 325 -13.05 -3.18 -9.68
CA THR A 325 -14.27 -2.77 -8.96
C THR A 325 -13.98 -2.55 -7.48
N SER A 326 -13.24 -3.48 -6.88
CA SER A 326 -12.74 -3.38 -5.50
C SER A 326 -11.92 -2.11 -5.28
N LEU A 327 -10.99 -1.83 -6.19
CA LEU A 327 -10.12 -0.66 -6.11
C LEU A 327 -10.92 0.64 -6.25
N GLN A 328 -11.84 0.72 -7.21
CA GLN A 328 -12.67 1.91 -7.40
C GLN A 328 -13.49 2.24 -6.15
N ILE A 329 -14.17 1.26 -5.56
CA ILE A 329 -14.99 1.45 -4.35
C ILE A 329 -14.12 1.88 -3.17
N LYS A 330 -12.99 1.21 -2.94
CA LYS A 330 -12.06 1.53 -1.84
C LYS A 330 -11.44 2.92 -2.01
N ARG A 331 -11.04 3.28 -3.22
CA ARG A 331 -10.50 4.60 -3.51
C ARG A 331 -11.55 5.70 -3.32
N GLN A 332 -12.78 5.49 -3.79
CA GLN A 332 -13.88 6.43 -3.57
C GLN A 332 -14.15 6.61 -2.07
N TRP A 333 -14.17 5.52 -1.33
CA TRP A 333 -14.33 5.58 0.12
C TRP A 333 -13.18 6.38 0.78
N LEU A 334 -11.90 6.12 0.42
CA LEU A 334 -10.76 6.89 0.94
C LEU A 334 -10.90 8.38 0.68
N LYS A 335 -11.30 8.75 -0.54
CA LYS A 335 -11.51 10.14 -0.93
C LYS A 335 -12.56 10.81 -0.04
N CYS A 336 -13.66 10.11 0.26
CA CYS A 336 -14.69 10.57 1.19
C CYS A 336 -14.19 10.70 2.62
N GLU A 337 -13.19 9.91 3.00
CA GLU A 337 -12.49 10.02 4.28
C GLU A 337 -11.40 11.14 4.27
N GLY A 338 -11.13 11.77 3.12
CA GLY A 338 -10.10 12.81 3.00
C GLY A 338 -8.68 12.27 2.85
N VAL A 339 -8.52 11.01 2.42
CA VAL A 339 -7.23 10.37 2.17
C VAL A 339 -7.10 10.05 0.69
N ASP A 340 -6.02 10.52 0.06
CA ASP A 340 -5.76 10.27 -1.36
C ASP A 340 -4.71 9.18 -1.61
N GLY A 341 -3.91 8.83 -0.59
CA GLY A 341 -2.72 8.00 -0.73
C GLY A 341 -3.00 6.51 -0.85
N LEU A 342 -2.40 5.86 -1.87
CA LEU A 342 -2.45 4.42 -2.10
C LEU A 342 -1.05 3.81 -2.13
N ALA A 343 -0.97 2.54 -1.74
CA ALA A 343 0.20 1.70 -1.99
C ALA A 343 -0.25 0.39 -2.67
N PHE A 344 0.60 -0.18 -3.53
CA PHE A 344 0.29 -1.42 -4.27
C PHE A 344 1.30 -2.52 -3.98
N PHE A 345 0.84 -3.65 -3.49
CA PHE A 345 1.65 -4.84 -3.22
C PHE A 345 1.23 -6.01 -4.11
N ALA A 346 2.07 -6.47 -5.03
CA ALA A 346 3.32 -5.94 -5.50
C ALA A 346 3.25 -5.73 -7.02
N LEU A 347 4.00 -4.75 -7.52
CA LEU A 347 4.03 -4.44 -8.94
C LEU A 347 4.42 -5.65 -9.78
N GLY A 348 3.67 -5.88 -10.85
CA GLY A 348 3.82 -7.03 -11.72
C GLY A 348 2.81 -8.16 -11.46
N TYR A 349 2.20 -8.26 -10.29
CA TYR A 349 1.15 -9.25 -10.04
C TYR A 349 -0.12 -9.02 -10.87
N ASP A 350 -0.37 -7.79 -11.29
CA ASP A 350 -1.50 -7.42 -12.16
C ASP A 350 -1.11 -7.31 -13.64
N ALA A 351 0.13 -7.63 -13.99
CA ALA A 351 0.72 -7.38 -15.32
C ALA A 351 0.48 -5.92 -15.81
N GLY A 352 0.47 -4.97 -14.90
CA GLY A 352 0.22 -3.54 -15.16
C GLY A 352 -1.23 -3.17 -15.51
N THR A 353 -2.14 -4.13 -15.54
CA THR A 353 -3.51 -3.89 -16.05
C THR A 353 -4.36 -3.05 -15.12
N LEU A 354 -4.13 -3.11 -13.82
CA LEU A 354 -4.87 -2.36 -12.82
C LEU A 354 -4.19 -1.04 -12.51
N VAL A 355 -2.90 -1.08 -12.20
CA VAL A 355 -2.15 0.11 -11.76
C VAL A 355 -2.01 1.15 -12.88
N SER A 356 -1.78 0.72 -14.13
CA SER A 356 -1.67 1.65 -15.28
C SER A 356 -2.98 2.35 -15.65
N ASN A 357 -4.08 1.98 -15.02
CA ASN A 357 -5.39 2.60 -15.27
C ASN A 357 -5.85 3.54 -14.14
N LEU A 358 -4.99 3.86 -13.19
CA LEU A 358 -5.34 4.71 -12.03
C LEU A 358 -5.80 6.12 -12.41
N ASP A 359 -5.35 6.65 -13.56
CA ASP A 359 -5.75 7.97 -14.06
C ASP A 359 -7.11 7.97 -14.78
N ARG A 360 -7.68 6.79 -15.02
CA ARG A 360 -9.01 6.73 -15.62
C ARG A 360 -10.05 7.21 -14.62
N THR A 361 -10.88 8.12 -15.09
CA THR A 361 -11.91 8.85 -14.35
C THR A 361 -12.57 8.06 -13.23
N PHE A 362 -12.30 8.52 -12.00
CA PHE A 362 -13.04 8.09 -10.81
C PHE A 362 -14.35 8.88 -10.73
N PRO A 363 -15.39 8.30 -10.11
CA PRO A 363 -16.64 9.01 -9.87
C PRO A 363 -16.38 10.37 -9.20
N ASP A 364 -17.16 11.35 -9.56
CA ASP A 364 -17.06 12.73 -9.09
C ASP A 364 -17.30 12.81 -7.57
N ASP A 365 -16.76 13.84 -6.90
CA ASP A 365 -16.87 14.05 -5.44
C ASP A 365 -18.32 14.11 -4.92
N SER A 366 -19.31 14.21 -5.82
CA SER A 366 -20.74 14.23 -5.50
C SER A 366 -21.24 12.97 -4.78
N ASP A 367 -20.56 11.81 -4.90
CA ASP A 367 -21.02 10.56 -4.33
C ASP A 367 -20.65 10.35 -2.85
N CYS A 368 -19.87 11.25 -2.25
CA CYS A 368 -19.49 11.16 -0.83
C CYS A 368 -20.65 11.38 0.14
N LEU A 369 -21.73 12.02 -0.30
CA LEU A 369 -22.88 12.34 0.57
C LEU A 369 -23.72 11.13 0.98
N ALA A 370 -23.53 9.99 0.31
CA ALA A 370 -24.27 8.74 0.58
C ALA A 370 -23.58 7.78 1.56
N SER A 371 -22.32 8.03 1.95
CA SER A 371 -21.62 7.19 2.96
C SER A 371 -22.02 7.62 4.37
N PRO A 372 -22.62 6.74 5.19
CA PRO A 372 -22.86 7.06 6.60
C PRO A 372 -21.49 7.21 7.29
N ARG A 373 -21.12 8.43 7.65
CA ARG A 373 -20.02 8.66 8.59
C ARG A 373 -20.32 7.84 9.82
N ALA A 374 -19.42 6.96 10.24
CA ALA A 374 -19.53 6.26 11.51
C ALA A 374 -19.70 7.32 12.60
N ALA A 375 -20.87 7.30 13.25
CA ALA A 375 -21.08 8.14 14.43
C ALA A 375 -20.02 7.76 15.48
N PRO A 376 -19.40 8.72 16.17
CA PRO A 376 -18.48 8.42 17.26
C PRO A 376 -19.27 7.59 18.29
N GLU A 377 -18.75 6.42 18.64
CA GLU A 377 -19.31 5.60 19.71
C GLU A 377 -19.36 6.46 20.98
N SER A 378 -20.56 6.72 21.45
CA SER A 378 -20.77 7.38 22.72
C SER A 378 -20.24 6.48 23.82
N ASN A 379 -19.15 6.89 24.46
CA ASN A 379 -18.65 6.29 25.70
C ASN A 379 -19.81 6.27 26.73
N GLY A 380 -20.49 5.14 26.82
CA GLY A 380 -21.43 4.86 27.90
C GLY A 380 -20.65 4.75 29.21
N SER A 381 -20.68 5.81 30.00
CA SER A 381 -20.25 5.77 31.39
C SER A 381 -21.15 4.79 32.12
N MET A 382 -20.61 3.64 32.52
CA MET A 382 -21.21 2.83 33.58
C MET A 382 -20.87 3.46 34.93
N HIS A 383 -21.92 3.80 35.63
CA HIS A 383 -21.92 4.03 37.09
C HIS A 383 -21.76 2.73 37.86
#